data_097976b8d16aa045d5429f3f9951f3c6
#
_entry.id   097976b8d16aa045d5429f3f9951f3c6
#
_cell.length_a   1.000
_cell.length_b   1.000
_cell.length_c   1.000
_cell.angle_alpha   90.00
_cell.angle_beta   90.00
_cell.angle_gamma   90.00
#
_symmetry.space_group_name_H-M   'P 1'
#
loop_
_entity.id
_entity.type
_entity.pdbx_description
1 polymer ?
#
loop_
_entity_poly.entity_id
_entity_poly.type
_entity_poly.pdbx_seq_one_letter_code
_entity_poly.pdbx_strand_id
1 'polypeptide(L)'
;NKLIISGFQKTGNQAESVTPKVAVYDLETGEEDFSFFLSEPGKVTMKAFMVTGDAVMWDNKIIIPTSQGVIAKSFSGETLWENGIKNITNIYVDDKTKTIYGIESGALRGSSKDKIYKMDINGKESWEDGVKIKGVISNFQITDQGIAVVSDKEGGSSTISFKKAESEIAFLDAATGEDLWDKAPKTKGYVQHFYEVEDGFLFGIMEGGINKISFDGKSLFKKPLKTGENIMTMALSPQGLIYITSEDANIINLDSGETVWKKPLKFKRSESVVSTYDEASGKYIIATDKTMFAIDENTGDFKEIASYKFDEKEIPTDIEMRGSNIYLSSNQNMYLFDNEGKEIYHEYYKSPGISTFGKIALGALAVASTALMAHEAAVAGANKNYLGQYNRVGAQAQRNADMFEGIATASFSAMAKRFRASVATKDSHVLLTKTDNGVGLLKLSKDTGKIEKELTTKDKKPEYIIDEIDDYLYYVSDSQTVSIFKI
;
A
#
# COMPACT_ATOMS: atom_id res chain seq x y z
N ASN A 1 7.44 12.33 17.31
CA ASN A 1 6.64 11.21 16.81
C ASN A 1 5.36 11.09 17.62
N LYS A 2 4.20 10.95 16.94
CA LYS A 2 2.88 10.85 17.57
C LYS A 2 2.14 9.62 17.07
N LEU A 3 1.39 8.97 17.97
CA LEU A 3 0.46 7.90 17.65
C LEU A 3 -0.97 8.43 17.76
N ILE A 4 -1.75 8.30 16.69
CA ILE A 4 -3.15 8.70 16.67
C ILE A 4 -4.00 7.42 16.72
N ILE A 5 -4.83 7.31 17.74
CA ILE A 5 -5.75 6.19 17.93
C ILE A 5 -7.19 6.70 17.81
N SER A 6 -7.96 6.08 16.92
CA SER A 6 -9.40 6.30 16.85
C SER A 6 -10.15 5.04 17.31
N GLY A 7 -11.21 5.24 18.07
CA GLY A 7 -11.98 4.12 18.60
C GLY A 7 -13.26 4.57 19.29
N PHE A 8 -13.86 3.65 20.04
CA PHE A 8 -15.09 3.92 20.79
C PHE A 8 -14.83 3.76 22.28
N GLN A 9 -15.15 4.77 23.05
CA GLN A 9 -15.07 4.72 24.50
C GLN A 9 -16.46 4.53 25.12
N LYS A 10 -16.58 3.63 26.09
CA LYS A 10 -17.81 3.48 26.89
C LYS A 10 -18.01 4.72 27.76
N THR A 11 -19.12 5.42 27.58
CA THR A 11 -19.42 6.70 28.25
C THR A 11 -20.63 6.67 29.17
N GLY A 12 -21.26 5.50 29.37
CA GLY A 12 -22.43 5.34 30.23
C GLY A 12 -22.56 3.94 30.83
N ASN A 13 -23.58 3.74 31.68
CA ASN A 13 -23.82 2.48 32.39
C ASN A 13 -24.50 1.41 31.52
N GLN A 14 -25.05 1.77 30.40
CA GLN A 14 -25.65 0.83 29.44
C GLN A 14 -24.59 0.27 28.49
N ALA A 15 -24.72 -0.98 28.10
CA ALA A 15 -23.75 -1.65 27.21
C ALA A 15 -23.60 -0.98 25.85
N GLU A 16 -24.60 -0.21 25.40
CA GLU A 16 -24.66 0.46 24.10
C GLU A 16 -24.20 1.94 24.15
N SER A 17 -23.84 2.44 25.34
CA SER A 17 -23.38 3.83 25.51
C SER A 17 -21.90 3.95 25.14
N VAL A 18 -21.58 3.94 23.84
CA VAL A 18 -20.23 4.15 23.34
C VAL A 18 -20.16 5.43 22.53
N THR A 19 -19.10 6.20 22.70
CA THR A 19 -18.87 7.46 22.01
C THR A 19 -17.55 7.38 21.24
N PRO A 20 -17.52 7.74 19.95
CA PRO A 20 -16.28 7.75 19.17
C PRO A 20 -15.32 8.80 19.73
N LYS A 21 -14.08 8.36 19.93
CA LYS A 21 -12.99 9.16 20.52
C LYS A 21 -11.76 9.07 19.64
N VAL A 22 -11.04 10.17 19.55
CA VAL A 22 -9.67 10.22 19.01
C VAL A 22 -8.74 10.58 20.17
N ALA A 23 -7.63 9.88 20.29
CA ALA A 23 -6.57 10.15 21.25
C ALA A 23 -5.22 10.23 20.54
N VAL A 24 -4.38 11.13 20.97
CA VAL A 24 -3.03 11.35 20.47
C VAL A 24 -2.04 11.10 21.60
N TYR A 25 -1.08 10.26 21.33
CA TYR A 25 -0.04 9.86 22.28
C TYR A 25 1.32 10.26 21.78
N ASP A 26 2.19 10.65 22.70
CA ASP A 26 3.62 10.76 22.42
C ASP A 26 4.23 9.36 22.35
N LEU A 27 4.93 9.03 21.23
CA LEU A 27 5.52 7.71 21.03
C LEU A 27 6.73 7.43 21.91
N GLU A 28 7.44 8.45 22.38
CA GLU A 28 8.64 8.28 23.21
C GLU A 28 8.26 8.01 24.67
N THR A 29 7.23 8.70 25.18
CA THR A 29 6.82 8.60 26.56
C THR A 29 5.65 7.63 26.78
N GLY A 30 4.84 7.39 25.73
CA GLY A 30 3.58 6.66 25.83
C GLY A 30 2.46 7.43 26.55
N GLU A 31 2.65 8.71 26.83
CA GLU A 31 1.66 9.56 27.50
C GLU A 31 0.65 10.11 26.51
N GLU A 32 -0.62 10.25 26.94
CA GLU A 32 -1.66 10.90 26.15
C GLU A 32 -1.41 12.40 26.15
N ASP A 33 -1.12 12.96 24.96
CA ASP A 33 -1.01 14.41 24.81
C ASP A 33 -2.37 15.08 24.93
N PHE A 34 -3.36 14.55 24.24
CA PHE A 34 -4.75 14.97 24.33
C PHE A 34 -5.69 13.93 23.71
N SER A 35 -6.97 14.05 24.05
CA SER A 35 -8.03 13.30 23.39
C SER A 35 -9.31 14.11 23.32
N PHE A 36 -10.20 13.72 22.42
CA PHE A 36 -11.51 14.36 22.29
C PHE A 36 -12.55 13.37 21.76
N PHE A 37 -13.81 13.63 22.10
CA PHE A 37 -14.92 12.90 21.55
C PHE A 37 -15.40 13.54 20.24
N LEU A 38 -15.75 12.72 19.25
CA LEU A 38 -16.31 13.20 18.00
C LEU A 38 -17.79 13.55 18.08
N SER A 39 -18.47 13.15 19.18
CA SER A 39 -19.87 13.49 19.49
C SER A 39 -20.04 13.67 21.00
N GLU A 40 -21.15 14.28 21.43
CA GLU A 40 -21.42 14.42 22.87
C GLU A 40 -21.48 13.05 23.57
N PRO A 41 -20.70 12.86 24.66
CA PRO A 41 -20.75 11.63 25.44
C PRO A 41 -22.15 11.33 25.99
N GLY A 42 -22.57 10.06 25.90
CA GLY A 42 -23.86 9.62 26.42
C GLY A 42 -25.08 9.89 25.53
N LYS A 43 -24.93 10.62 24.45
CA LYS A 43 -25.97 10.72 23.41
C LYS A 43 -25.77 9.61 22.37
N VAL A 44 -26.63 8.60 22.40
CA VAL A 44 -26.71 7.60 21.33
C VAL A 44 -27.33 8.28 20.12
N THR A 45 -26.51 8.75 19.21
CA THR A 45 -26.98 9.18 17.89
C THR A 45 -26.91 7.98 16.96
N MET A 46 -28.02 7.61 16.29
CA MET A 46 -28.08 6.55 15.29
C MET A 46 -27.18 6.84 14.05
N LYS A 47 -26.60 8.02 13.96
CA LYS A 47 -25.53 8.36 13.03
C LYS A 47 -24.22 8.38 13.80
N ALA A 48 -23.57 7.22 13.87
CA ALA A 48 -22.25 7.13 14.47
C ALA A 48 -21.30 8.12 13.77
N PHE A 49 -20.83 9.09 14.54
CA PHE A 49 -19.66 9.87 14.15
C PHE A 49 -18.50 8.87 14.02
N MET A 50 -17.86 8.83 12.88
CA MET A 50 -16.75 7.91 12.65
C MET A 50 -15.61 8.67 11.99
N VAL A 51 -14.39 8.29 12.28
CA VAL A 51 -13.24 8.61 11.45
C VAL A 51 -13.41 7.80 10.15
N THR A 52 -13.32 8.47 9.02
CA THR A 52 -13.61 7.88 7.71
C THR A 52 -12.37 7.53 6.91
N GLY A 53 -11.20 8.01 7.34
CA GLY A 53 -9.91 7.77 6.73
C GLY A 53 -8.78 8.10 7.70
N ASP A 54 -7.54 7.97 7.25
CA ASP A 54 -6.38 8.22 8.09
C ASP A 54 -6.21 9.72 8.39
N ALA A 55 -5.76 10.01 9.60
CA ALA A 55 -5.40 11.37 9.98
C ALA A 55 -4.03 11.74 9.39
N VAL A 56 -3.91 12.97 8.92
CA VAL A 56 -2.67 13.50 8.35
C VAL A 56 -2.07 14.55 9.28
N MET A 57 -0.80 14.36 9.65
CA MET A 57 -0.01 15.37 10.36
C MET A 57 0.68 16.28 9.34
N TRP A 58 0.34 17.55 9.33
CA TRP A 58 0.89 18.50 8.39
C TRP A 58 0.85 19.94 8.94
N ASP A 59 1.92 20.69 8.73
CA ASP A 59 2.02 22.11 9.08
C ASP A 59 1.58 22.39 10.53
N ASN A 60 2.14 21.63 11.48
CA ASN A 60 1.86 21.71 12.93
C ASN A 60 0.39 21.45 13.33
N LYS A 61 -0.35 20.71 12.53
CA LYS A 61 -1.72 20.31 12.80
C LYS A 61 -1.98 18.86 12.47
N ILE A 62 -3.03 18.31 13.06
CA ILE A 62 -3.57 17.00 12.77
C ILE A 62 -4.89 17.21 12.04
N ILE A 63 -5.00 16.72 10.80
CA ILE A 63 -6.19 16.81 9.97
C ILE A 63 -6.89 15.46 10.00
N ILE A 64 -8.13 15.43 10.48
CA ILE A 64 -8.87 14.20 10.76
C ILE A 64 -10.15 14.19 9.92
N PRO A 65 -10.27 13.25 8.96
CA PRO A 65 -11.51 13.10 8.20
C PRO A 65 -12.55 12.33 9.02
N THR A 66 -13.78 12.84 9.03
CA THR A 66 -14.89 12.20 9.75
C THR A 66 -16.14 12.09 8.86
N SER A 67 -17.10 11.30 9.30
CA SER A 67 -18.39 11.17 8.63
C SER A 67 -19.23 12.46 8.63
N GLN A 68 -18.83 13.47 9.38
CA GLN A 68 -19.55 14.76 9.49
C GLN A 68 -18.79 15.93 8.89
N GLY A 69 -17.50 15.76 8.61
CA GLY A 69 -16.63 16.77 8.04
C GLY A 69 -15.17 16.49 8.34
N VAL A 70 -14.30 17.40 7.98
CA VAL A 70 -12.88 17.36 8.29
C VAL A 70 -12.56 18.30 9.43
N ILE A 71 -11.81 17.86 10.42
CA ILE A 71 -11.45 18.60 11.62
C ILE A 71 -9.93 18.75 11.64
N ALA A 72 -9.43 19.96 11.87
CA ALA A 72 -8.02 20.18 12.16
C ALA A 72 -7.79 20.57 13.61
N LYS A 73 -6.85 19.89 14.24
CA LYS A 73 -6.40 20.13 15.62
C LYS A 73 -4.95 20.57 15.65
N SER A 74 -4.59 21.43 16.60
CA SER A 74 -3.19 21.65 16.96
C SER A 74 -2.63 20.44 17.69
N PHE A 75 -1.31 20.37 17.85
CA PHE A 75 -0.67 19.32 18.66
C PHE A 75 -0.97 19.45 20.18
N SER A 76 -1.61 20.54 20.60
CA SER A 76 -2.15 20.71 21.96
C SER A 76 -3.64 20.36 22.07
N GLY A 77 -4.27 19.89 21.00
CA GLY A 77 -5.67 19.48 20.98
C GLY A 77 -6.69 20.59 20.71
N GLU A 78 -6.24 21.83 20.49
CA GLU A 78 -7.11 22.94 20.16
C GLU A 78 -7.70 22.77 18.74
N THR A 79 -9.01 23.00 18.58
CA THR A 79 -9.63 23.00 17.25
C THR A 79 -9.21 24.25 16.48
N LEU A 80 -8.48 24.05 15.39
CA LEU A 80 -8.04 25.14 14.51
C LEU A 80 -9.13 25.51 13.53
N TRP A 81 -9.77 24.52 12.93
CA TRP A 81 -10.91 24.69 12.04
C TRP A 81 -11.69 23.37 11.86
N GLU A 82 -12.91 23.50 11.41
CA GLU A 82 -13.79 22.40 11.00
C GLU A 82 -14.51 22.80 9.71
N ASN A 83 -14.78 21.82 8.85
CA ASN A 83 -15.64 22.05 7.69
C ASN A 83 -16.72 20.95 7.61
N GLY A 84 -17.69 21.12 6.71
CA GLY A 84 -18.81 20.19 6.55
C GLY A 84 -18.66 19.17 5.42
N ILE A 85 -17.44 19.00 4.86
CA ILE A 85 -17.17 18.07 3.75
C ILE A 85 -17.10 16.66 4.30
N LYS A 86 -18.16 15.87 4.06
CA LYS A 86 -18.35 14.53 4.66
C LYS A 86 -17.70 13.42 3.84
N ASN A 87 -17.50 12.27 4.50
CA ASN A 87 -17.10 11.02 3.87
C ASN A 87 -15.75 11.09 3.13
N ILE A 88 -14.88 12.00 3.57
CA ILE A 88 -13.50 12.03 3.09
C ILE A 88 -12.80 10.78 3.62
N THR A 89 -12.21 10.01 2.71
CA THR A 89 -11.47 8.78 3.04
C THR A 89 -9.95 8.97 2.93
N ASN A 90 -9.52 9.88 2.08
CA ASN A 90 -8.10 10.16 1.87
C ASN A 90 -7.86 11.67 1.87
N ILE A 91 -6.77 12.06 2.48
CA ILE A 91 -6.31 13.46 2.53
C ILE A 91 -4.90 13.51 1.93
N TYR A 92 -4.70 14.40 0.98
CA TYR A 92 -3.40 14.72 0.38
C TYR A 92 -3.09 16.19 0.64
N VAL A 93 -1.82 16.49 0.86
CA VAL A 93 -1.37 17.85 1.15
C VAL A 93 -0.31 18.30 0.15
N ASP A 94 -0.42 19.51 -0.31
CA ASP A 94 0.57 20.17 -1.15
C ASP A 94 1.32 21.23 -0.35
N ASP A 95 2.56 20.94 -0.04
CA ASP A 95 3.41 21.87 0.72
C ASP A 95 3.77 23.15 -0.04
N LYS A 96 3.83 23.08 -1.37
CA LYS A 96 4.20 24.22 -2.21
C LYS A 96 3.10 25.28 -2.21
N THR A 97 1.85 24.85 -2.39
CA THR A 97 0.70 25.76 -2.49
C THR A 97 -0.09 25.88 -1.18
N LYS A 98 0.31 25.14 -0.14
CA LYS A 98 -0.39 25.05 1.14
C LYS A 98 -1.86 24.66 0.97
N THR A 99 -2.09 23.68 0.15
CA THR A 99 -3.42 23.18 -0.24
C THR A 99 -3.67 21.78 0.31
N ILE A 100 -4.91 21.51 0.67
CA ILE A 100 -5.40 20.21 1.12
C ILE A 100 -6.38 19.68 0.07
N TYR A 101 -6.19 18.43 -0.37
CA TYR A 101 -7.13 17.71 -1.21
C TYR A 101 -7.75 16.58 -0.41
N GLY A 102 -9.09 16.49 -0.45
CA GLY A 102 -9.85 15.42 0.19
C GLY A 102 -10.59 14.60 -0.84
N ILE A 103 -10.46 13.28 -0.80
CA ILE A 103 -11.24 12.37 -1.64
C ILE A 103 -12.47 11.91 -0.86
N GLU A 104 -13.65 12.26 -1.35
CA GLU A 104 -14.92 11.76 -0.84
C GLU A 104 -15.27 10.44 -1.54
N SER A 105 -15.37 9.36 -0.76
CA SER A 105 -15.76 8.06 -1.30
C SER A 105 -17.22 8.04 -1.75
N GLY A 106 -17.42 7.70 -3.01
CA GLY A 106 -18.75 7.47 -3.56
C GLY A 106 -19.47 6.33 -2.87
N ALA A 107 -18.75 5.27 -2.49
CA ALA A 107 -19.32 4.12 -1.80
C ALA A 107 -20.00 4.50 -0.48
N LEU A 108 -19.43 5.40 0.30
CA LEU A 108 -20.03 5.91 1.53
C LEU A 108 -21.31 6.75 1.29
N ARG A 109 -21.52 7.21 0.06
CA ARG A 109 -22.73 7.93 -0.38
C ARG A 109 -23.73 7.05 -1.13
N GLY A 110 -23.44 5.75 -1.35
CA GLY A 110 -24.22 4.90 -2.23
C GLY A 110 -24.07 5.24 -3.71
N SER A 111 -22.93 5.75 -4.11
CA SER A 111 -22.57 6.13 -5.49
C SER A 111 -21.34 5.36 -5.96
N SER A 112 -21.23 5.11 -7.25
CA SER A 112 -20.02 4.56 -7.90
C SER A 112 -19.03 5.64 -8.35
N LYS A 113 -19.18 6.88 -7.88
CA LYS A 113 -18.37 8.02 -8.31
C LYS A 113 -17.83 8.75 -7.10
N ASP A 114 -16.53 8.84 -7.04
CA ASP A 114 -15.83 9.64 -6.04
C ASP A 114 -15.87 11.13 -6.38
N LYS A 115 -15.54 11.96 -5.41
CA LYS A 115 -15.32 13.40 -5.59
C LYS A 115 -14.00 13.83 -4.97
N ILE A 116 -13.39 14.82 -5.57
CA ILE A 116 -12.21 15.49 -5.03
C ILE A 116 -12.60 16.89 -4.58
N TYR A 117 -12.31 17.22 -3.35
CA TYR A 117 -12.43 18.57 -2.78
C TYR A 117 -11.06 19.19 -2.64
N LYS A 118 -10.98 20.47 -2.90
CA LYS A 118 -9.80 21.29 -2.65
C LYS A 118 -10.10 22.29 -1.55
N MET A 119 -9.21 22.36 -0.56
CA MET A 119 -9.32 23.25 0.60
C MET A 119 -8.02 24.05 0.77
N ASP A 120 -8.13 25.24 1.29
CA ASP A 120 -6.96 25.98 1.75
C ASP A 120 -6.45 25.43 3.11
N ILE A 121 -5.34 25.99 3.59
CA ILE A 121 -4.72 25.59 4.87
C ILE A 121 -5.65 25.77 6.08
N ASN A 122 -6.70 26.59 5.97
CA ASN A 122 -7.69 26.85 7.00
C ASN A 122 -8.98 26.01 6.81
N GLY A 123 -8.95 25.03 5.91
CA GLY A 123 -10.07 24.13 5.65
C GLY A 123 -11.22 24.76 4.84
N LYS A 124 -11.02 25.95 4.27
CA LYS A 124 -12.01 26.59 3.42
C LYS A 124 -11.98 25.94 2.03
N GLU A 125 -13.13 25.50 1.56
CA GLU A 125 -13.30 24.92 0.23
C GLU A 125 -12.94 25.95 -0.86
N SER A 126 -12.09 25.51 -1.81
CA SER A 126 -11.61 26.32 -2.93
C SER A 126 -12.29 25.95 -4.25
N TRP A 127 -12.71 24.71 -4.43
CA TRP A 127 -13.53 24.27 -5.56
C TRP A 127 -14.98 24.13 -5.13
N GLU A 128 -15.88 24.87 -5.73
CA GLU A 128 -17.31 24.82 -5.40
C GLU A 128 -17.87 23.42 -5.69
N ASP A 129 -18.50 22.80 -4.69
CA ASP A 129 -19.11 21.45 -4.76
C ASP A 129 -18.15 20.26 -5.08
N GLY A 130 -16.84 20.50 -5.14
CA GLY A 130 -15.85 19.50 -5.51
C GLY A 130 -16.00 18.95 -6.93
N VAL A 131 -14.98 18.24 -7.40
CA VAL A 131 -14.88 17.66 -8.75
C VAL A 131 -15.32 16.20 -8.73
N LYS A 132 -16.30 15.83 -9.56
CA LYS A 132 -16.80 14.45 -9.68
C LYS A 132 -15.92 13.64 -10.63
N ILE A 133 -15.42 12.50 -10.16
CA ILE A 133 -14.65 11.55 -10.94
C ILE A 133 -15.55 10.36 -11.38
N LYS A 134 -15.31 9.87 -12.60
CA LYS A 134 -16.11 8.77 -13.17
C LYS A 134 -15.54 7.41 -12.74
N GLY A 135 -15.81 6.96 -11.54
CA GLY A 135 -15.35 5.70 -10.99
C GLY A 135 -14.83 5.88 -9.58
N VAL A 136 -14.12 4.89 -9.10
CA VAL A 136 -13.41 4.88 -7.82
C VAL A 136 -11.96 5.30 -8.06
N ILE A 137 -11.49 6.30 -7.33
CA ILE A 137 -10.10 6.79 -7.47
C ILE A 137 -9.16 5.73 -6.93
N SER A 138 -8.26 5.25 -7.78
CA SER A 138 -7.21 4.28 -7.45
C SER A 138 -5.82 4.91 -7.37
N ASN A 139 -5.62 6.09 -7.98
CA ASN A 139 -4.37 6.84 -7.86
C ASN A 139 -4.64 8.34 -7.93
N PHE A 140 -3.90 9.10 -7.13
CA PHE A 140 -4.00 10.55 -7.05
C PHE A 140 -2.59 11.14 -6.90
N GLN A 141 -2.18 12.01 -7.83
CA GLN A 141 -0.87 12.66 -7.80
C GLN A 141 -0.98 14.15 -8.02
N ILE A 142 -0.32 14.90 -7.15
CA ILE A 142 -0.15 16.35 -7.29
C ILE A 142 1.16 16.58 -8.04
N THR A 143 1.09 17.26 -9.18
CA THR A 143 2.25 17.60 -10.00
C THR A 143 2.38 19.11 -10.17
N ASP A 144 3.51 19.58 -10.70
CA ASP A 144 3.70 21.00 -10.97
C ASP A 144 2.78 21.53 -12.10
N GLN A 145 2.26 20.64 -12.96
CA GLN A 145 1.41 21.00 -14.10
C GLN A 145 -0.09 20.80 -13.83
N GLY A 146 -0.46 20.11 -12.76
CA GLY A 146 -1.86 19.80 -12.45
C GLY A 146 -2.00 18.59 -11.53
N ILE A 147 -3.18 18.02 -11.50
CA ILE A 147 -3.50 16.87 -10.66
C ILE A 147 -3.86 15.68 -11.55
N ALA A 148 -3.06 14.63 -11.47
CA ALA A 148 -3.34 13.39 -12.19
C ALA A 148 -4.17 12.45 -11.33
N VAL A 149 -5.23 11.91 -11.92
CA VAL A 149 -6.19 11.03 -11.25
C VAL A 149 -6.42 9.79 -12.09
N VAL A 150 -6.16 8.62 -11.52
CA VAL A 150 -6.57 7.36 -12.11
C VAL A 150 -7.83 6.90 -11.40
N SER A 151 -8.85 6.52 -12.15
CA SER A 151 -10.10 6.01 -11.60
C SER A 151 -10.54 4.74 -12.31
N ASP A 152 -10.99 3.77 -11.52
CA ASP A 152 -11.40 2.46 -11.99
C ASP A 152 -12.92 2.39 -12.10
N LYS A 153 -13.37 1.86 -13.23
CA LYS A 153 -14.77 1.57 -13.43
C LYS A 153 -15.05 0.13 -13.04
N GLU A 154 -15.97 -0.07 -12.10
CA GLU A 154 -16.40 -1.40 -11.73
C GLU A 154 -16.80 -2.19 -12.98
N GLY A 155 -16.11 -3.27 -13.25
CA GLY A 155 -16.57 -4.34 -14.10
C GLY A 155 -17.79 -4.95 -13.41
N GLY A 156 -19.00 -4.61 -13.89
CA GLY A 156 -20.24 -5.07 -13.26
C GLY A 156 -20.27 -6.60 -13.19
N SER A 157 -20.20 -7.14 -11.98
CA SER A 157 -20.48 -8.54 -11.66
C SER A 157 -21.97 -8.83 -11.72
N SER A 158 -22.64 -8.45 -12.80
CA SER A 158 -23.97 -9.01 -13.09
C SER A 158 -23.76 -10.20 -14.04
N THR A 159 -24.44 -11.29 -13.77
CA THR A 159 -24.44 -12.56 -14.54
C THR A 159 -24.70 -12.37 -16.06
N ILE A 160 -24.84 -11.17 -16.56
CA ILE A 160 -25.25 -10.87 -17.95
C ILE A 160 -24.35 -9.83 -18.63
N SER A 161 -23.41 -9.17 -17.94
CA SER A 161 -22.53 -8.14 -18.55
C SER A 161 -21.07 -8.37 -18.15
N PHE A 162 -20.29 -8.96 -19.03
CA PHE A 162 -18.83 -8.98 -18.98
C PHE A 162 -18.31 -7.60 -19.38
N LYS A 163 -18.48 -6.58 -18.54
CA LYS A 163 -17.74 -5.34 -18.74
C LYS A 163 -16.28 -5.62 -18.40
N LYS A 164 -15.42 -5.34 -19.36
CA LYS A 164 -13.96 -5.44 -19.16
C LYS A 164 -13.52 -4.40 -18.13
N ALA A 165 -12.53 -4.76 -17.34
CA ALA A 165 -11.81 -3.82 -16.48
C ALA A 165 -11.31 -2.63 -17.31
N GLU A 166 -11.49 -1.42 -16.80
CA GLU A 166 -11.11 -0.17 -17.47
C GLU A 166 -10.73 0.86 -16.41
N SER A 167 -9.55 1.47 -16.55
CA SER A 167 -9.24 2.72 -15.84
C SER A 167 -9.36 3.91 -16.79
N GLU A 168 -9.74 5.05 -16.24
CA GLU A 168 -9.73 6.35 -16.91
C GLU A 168 -8.66 7.21 -16.21
N ILE A 169 -7.82 7.89 -16.99
CA ILE A 169 -6.79 8.80 -16.48
C ILE A 169 -7.28 10.22 -16.75
N ALA A 170 -7.55 10.98 -15.71
CA ALA A 170 -7.90 12.40 -15.80
C ALA A 170 -6.69 13.26 -15.39
N PHE A 171 -6.56 14.43 -15.98
CA PHE A 171 -5.57 15.42 -15.60
C PHE A 171 -6.27 16.76 -15.41
N LEU A 172 -6.27 17.26 -14.18
CA LEU A 172 -7.06 18.40 -13.76
C LEU A 172 -6.19 19.63 -13.55
N ASP A 173 -6.70 20.78 -13.92
CA ASP A 173 -6.11 22.06 -13.54
C ASP A 173 -6.20 22.24 -12.01
N ALA A 174 -5.07 22.48 -11.37
CA ALA A 174 -5.00 22.62 -9.93
C ALA A 174 -5.72 23.85 -9.38
N ALA A 175 -5.93 24.90 -10.19
CA ALA A 175 -6.63 26.10 -9.76
C ALA A 175 -8.16 25.92 -9.85
N THR A 176 -8.66 25.38 -10.95
CA THR A 176 -10.08 25.32 -11.26
C THR A 176 -10.74 23.98 -11.03
N GLY A 177 -9.97 22.87 -11.08
CA GLY A 177 -10.49 21.50 -11.06
C GLY A 177 -11.05 21.03 -12.41
N GLU A 178 -10.92 21.83 -13.47
CA GLU A 178 -11.35 21.47 -14.81
C GLU A 178 -10.38 20.48 -15.46
N ASP A 179 -10.91 19.63 -16.35
CA ASP A 179 -10.08 18.70 -17.13
C ASP A 179 -9.11 19.48 -18.05
N LEU A 180 -7.81 19.22 -17.96
CA LEU A 180 -6.79 19.76 -18.86
C LEU A 180 -6.77 19.04 -20.21
N TRP A 181 -7.35 17.86 -20.30
CA TRP A 181 -7.45 17.07 -21.51
C TRP A 181 -8.86 17.06 -22.06
N ASP A 182 -9.03 17.32 -23.35
CA ASP A 182 -10.32 17.23 -24.06
C ASP A 182 -10.96 15.85 -23.89
N LYS A 183 -10.14 14.82 -23.80
CA LYS A 183 -10.58 13.44 -23.63
C LYS A 183 -9.63 12.65 -22.75
N ALA A 184 -10.14 12.19 -21.64
CA ALA A 184 -9.42 11.30 -20.74
C ALA A 184 -9.01 9.98 -21.45
N PRO A 185 -7.72 9.60 -21.47
CA PRO A 185 -7.29 8.30 -21.92
C PRO A 185 -7.95 7.17 -21.12
N LYS A 186 -8.29 6.10 -21.82
CA LYS A 186 -8.85 4.89 -21.23
C LYS A 186 -7.95 3.72 -21.49
N THR A 187 -7.81 2.86 -20.51
CA THR A 187 -6.99 1.65 -20.58
C THR A 187 -7.86 0.43 -20.85
N LYS A 188 -7.23 -0.64 -21.34
CA LYS A 188 -7.89 -1.96 -21.48
C LYS A 188 -7.50 -2.84 -20.30
N GLY A 189 -7.87 -2.44 -19.11
CA GLY A 189 -7.52 -3.08 -17.86
C GLY A 189 -7.28 -2.04 -16.76
N TYR A 190 -7.00 -2.50 -15.55
CA TYR A 190 -6.73 -1.62 -14.44
C TYR A 190 -5.28 -1.12 -14.45
N VAL A 191 -5.09 0.19 -14.21
CA VAL A 191 -3.77 0.76 -14.00
C VAL A 191 -3.25 0.29 -12.63
N GLN A 192 -2.14 -0.43 -12.64
CA GLN A 192 -1.46 -0.91 -11.44
C GLN A 192 -0.34 0.02 -10.98
N HIS A 193 0.38 0.57 -11.94
CA HIS A 193 1.51 1.47 -11.72
C HIS A 193 1.25 2.76 -12.46
N PHE A 194 1.45 3.88 -11.80
CA PHE A 194 1.25 5.20 -12.38
C PHE A 194 2.28 6.18 -11.82
N TYR A 195 3.10 6.77 -12.70
CA TYR A 195 4.23 7.61 -12.30
C TYR A 195 4.34 8.85 -13.15
N GLU A 196 4.59 9.99 -12.49
CA GLU A 196 5.05 11.18 -13.16
C GLU A 196 6.49 10.97 -13.64
N VAL A 197 6.75 11.31 -14.89
CA VAL A 197 8.07 11.35 -15.53
C VAL A 197 8.29 12.72 -16.15
N GLU A 198 9.51 13.01 -16.61
CA GLU A 198 9.90 14.33 -17.10
C GLU A 198 8.92 14.94 -18.13
N ASP A 199 8.37 14.13 -19.02
CA ASP A 199 7.55 14.56 -20.15
C ASP A 199 6.08 14.09 -20.07
N GLY A 200 5.64 13.54 -18.93
CA GLY A 200 4.26 13.09 -18.74
C GLY A 200 4.07 12.01 -17.70
N PHE A 201 3.25 11.01 -18.02
CA PHE A 201 2.92 9.91 -17.13
C PHE A 201 3.22 8.56 -17.76
N LEU A 202 3.92 7.71 -17.01
CA LEU A 202 4.20 6.32 -17.33
C LEU A 202 3.27 5.42 -16.51
N PHE A 203 2.66 4.43 -17.14
CA PHE A 203 1.77 3.53 -16.42
C PHE A 203 1.81 2.10 -16.92
N GLY A 204 1.63 1.18 -16.00
CA GLY A 204 1.49 -0.25 -16.22
C GLY A 204 0.07 -0.72 -15.97
N ILE A 205 -0.39 -1.68 -16.76
CA ILE A 205 -1.77 -2.21 -16.75
C ILE A 205 -1.75 -3.67 -16.28
N MET A 206 -2.66 -4.01 -15.38
CA MET A 206 -2.77 -5.36 -14.77
C MET A 206 -2.87 -6.48 -15.80
N GLU A 207 -3.67 -6.29 -16.84
CA GLU A 207 -3.86 -7.28 -17.89
C GLU A 207 -2.69 -7.35 -18.88
N GLY A 208 -1.61 -6.68 -18.55
CA GLY A 208 -0.37 -6.62 -19.31
C GLY A 208 -0.31 -5.43 -20.27
N GLY A 209 0.73 -4.68 -20.14
CA GLY A 209 1.07 -3.56 -20.99
C GLY A 209 1.59 -2.35 -20.23
N ILE A 210 2.52 -1.65 -20.85
CA ILE A 210 3.08 -0.41 -20.34
C ILE A 210 2.91 0.66 -21.41
N ASN A 211 2.49 1.85 -21.03
CA ASN A 211 2.37 2.99 -21.91
C ASN A 211 2.83 4.28 -21.23
N LYS A 212 3.10 5.29 -22.02
CA LYS A 212 3.52 6.61 -21.60
C LYS A 212 2.70 7.66 -22.34
N ILE A 213 2.18 8.64 -21.61
CA ILE A 213 1.42 9.77 -22.16
C ILE A 213 2.06 11.08 -21.71
N SER A 214 2.03 12.08 -22.57
CA SER A 214 2.51 13.42 -22.24
C SER A 214 1.54 14.19 -21.37
N PHE A 215 1.97 15.33 -20.80
CA PHE A 215 1.09 16.23 -20.05
C PHE A 215 -0.05 16.84 -20.87
N ASP A 216 0.03 16.79 -22.20
CA ASP A 216 -1.06 17.19 -23.11
C ASP A 216 -1.93 15.99 -23.57
N GLY A 217 -1.80 14.82 -22.90
CA GLY A 217 -2.65 13.65 -23.10
C GLY A 217 -2.36 12.81 -24.33
N LYS A 218 -1.23 13.03 -25.01
CA LYS A 218 -0.83 12.27 -26.21
C LYS A 218 0.01 11.07 -25.85
N SER A 219 -0.17 9.96 -26.53
CA SER A 219 0.69 8.79 -26.38
C SER A 219 2.11 9.11 -26.84
N LEU A 220 3.09 8.89 -25.98
CA LEU A 220 4.51 9.07 -26.28
C LEU A 220 5.14 7.81 -26.85
N PHE A 221 4.67 6.63 -26.45
CA PHE A 221 5.07 5.40 -27.12
C PHE A 221 4.29 5.23 -28.43
N LYS A 222 4.95 4.87 -29.50
CA LYS A 222 4.35 4.59 -30.81
C LYS A 222 3.19 3.58 -30.71
N LYS A 223 3.31 2.64 -29.79
CA LYS A 223 2.27 1.70 -29.35
C LYS A 223 2.59 1.25 -27.94
N PRO A 224 1.57 0.90 -27.11
CA PRO A 224 1.82 0.32 -25.81
C PRO A 224 2.68 -0.94 -25.91
N LEU A 225 3.65 -1.06 -25.01
CA LEU A 225 4.43 -2.29 -24.87
C LEU A 225 3.51 -3.40 -24.38
N LYS A 226 3.66 -4.59 -24.94
CA LYS A 226 2.98 -5.79 -24.42
C LYS A 226 3.91 -6.48 -23.43
N THR A 227 3.39 -6.75 -22.24
CA THR A 227 4.05 -7.51 -21.18
C THR A 227 3.22 -8.72 -20.80
N GLY A 228 3.71 -9.56 -19.91
CA GLY A 228 2.85 -10.48 -19.15
C GLY A 228 1.84 -9.73 -18.27
N GLU A 229 0.91 -10.46 -17.70
CA GLU A 229 -0.09 -9.94 -16.77
C GLU A 229 0.51 -9.75 -15.37
N ASN A 230 -0.13 -8.91 -14.55
CA ASN A 230 0.29 -8.61 -13.18
C ASN A 230 1.73 -8.10 -13.13
N ILE A 231 1.90 -6.82 -13.42
CA ILE A 231 3.20 -6.18 -13.30
C ILE A 231 3.53 -6.04 -11.82
N MET A 232 4.42 -6.87 -11.30
CA MET A 232 4.83 -6.89 -9.89
C MET A 232 5.81 -5.76 -9.57
N THR A 233 6.65 -5.41 -10.53
CA THR A 233 7.68 -4.38 -10.36
C THR A 233 7.78 -3.53 -11.61
N MET A 234 7.81 -2.22 -11.41
CA MET A 234 8.27 -1.23 -12.37
C MET A 234 9.25 -0.30 -11.67
N ALA A 235 10.48 -0.21 -12.15
CA ALA A 235 11.51 0.62 -11.54
C ALA A 235 12.52 1.14 -12.57
N LEU A 236 13.18 2.26 -12.25
CA LEU A 236 14.29 2.76 -13.06
C LEU A 236 15.52 1.89 -12.88
N SER A 237 16.15 1.57 -13.99
CA SER A 237 17.48 0.98 -14.07
C SER A 237 18.42 1.91 -14.85
N PRO A 238 19.75 1.69 -14.82
CA PRO A 238 20.68 2.45 -15.65
C PRO A 238 20.37 2.37 -17.16
N GLN A 239 19.71 1.29 -17.59
CA GLN A 239 19.39 1.01 -18.99
C GLN A 239 17.99 1.49 -19.42
N GLY A 240 17.17 1.92 -18.48
CA GLY A 240 15.77 2.31 -18.71
C GLY A 240 14.83 1.86 -17.61
N LEU A 241 13.60 1.49 -17.94
CA LEU A 241 12.62 0.97 -17.01
C LEU A 241 12.65 -0.56 -16.99
N ILE A 242 13.00 -1.16 -15.86
CA ILE A 242 12.76 -2.59 -15.66
C ILE A 242 11.30 -2.84 -15.30
N TYR A 243 10.70 -3.85 -15.91
CA TYR A 243 9.43 -4.41 -15.49
C TYR A 243 9.57 -5.91 -15.21
N ILE A 244 8.84 -6.38 -14.23
CA ILE A 244 8.76 -7.78 -13.84
C ILE A 244 7.29 -8.10 -13.64
N THR A 245 6.80 -9.12 -14.36
CA THR A 245 5.40 -9.57 -14.27
C THR A 245 5.32 -10.94 -13.60
N SER A 246 4.14 -11.52 -13.58
CA SER A 246 3.95 -12.90 -13.10
C SER A 246 4.61 -13.98 -13.98
N GLU A 247 5.10 -13.65 -15.18
CA GLU A 247 5.60 -14.64 -16.14
C GLU A 247 6.78 -14.17 -17.01
N ASP A 248 7.11 -12.88 -16.97
CA ASP A 248 8.24 -12.34 -17.74
C ASP A 248 8.89 -11.11 -17.08
N ALA A 249 10.08 -10.75 -17.54
CA ALA A 249 10.77 -9.52 -17.18
C ALA A 249 11.57 -8.98 -18.39
N ASN A 250 11.70 -7.67 -18.47
CA ASN A 250 12.58 -6.98 -19.42
C ASN A 250 12.88 -5.56 -18.95
N ILE A 251 13.77 -4.87 -19.65
CA ILE A 251 13.99 -3.44 -19.55
C ILE A 251 13.47 -2.78 -20.82
N ILE A 252 12.86 -1.60 -20.68
CA ILE A 252 12.43 -0.78 -21.79
C ILE A 252 13.14 0.57 -21.79
N ASN A 253 13.45 1.04 -22.98
CA ASN A 253 13.90 2.42 -23.18
C ASN A 253 12.70 3.36 -22.97
N LEU A 254 12.84 4.35 -22.10
CA LEU A 254 11.76 5.26 -21.70
C LEU A 254 11.35 6.24 -22.80
N ASP A 255 12.21 6.51 -23.78
CA ASP A 255 11.91 7.43 -24.87
C ASP A 255 11.17 6.74 -26.01
N SER A 256 11.63 5.54 -26.39
CA SER A 256 11.07 4.80 -27.52
C SER A 256 9.99 3.78 -27.14
N GLY A 257 9.98 3.29 -25.91
CA GLY A 257 9.15 2.17 -25.47
C GLY A 257 9.62 0.82 -26.03
N GLU A 258 10.83 0.76 -26.59
CA GLU A 258 11.40 -0.49 -27.12
C GLU A 258 12.14 -1.27 -26.02
N THR A 259 12.14 -2.60 -26.14
CA THR A 259 12.82 -3.47 -25.18
C THR A 259 14.34 -3.40 -25.36
N VAL A 260 15.07 -3.29 -24.26
CA VAL A 260 16.53 -3.26 -24.20
C VAL A 260 17.09 -4.68 -24.35
N TRP A 261 16.57 -5.64 -23.59
CA TRP A 261 16.96 -7.03 -23.80
C TRP A 261 16.29 -7.59 -25.05
N LYS A 262 17.08 -8.20 -25.89
CA LYS A 262 16.59 -8.79 -27.16
C LYS A 262 15.48 -9.83 -26.96
N LYS A 263 15.51 -10.53 -25.83
CA LYS A 263 14.49 -11.48 -25.42
C LYS A 263 14.12 -11.22 -23.96
N PRO A 264 12.83 -11.17 -23.60
CA PRO A 264 12.44 -11.12 -22.21
C PRO A 264 12.88 -12.40 -21.49
N LEU A 265 13.25 -12.29 -20.23
CA LEU A 265 13.27 -13.44 -19.35
C LEU A 265 11.83 -13.97 -19.26
N LYS A 266 11.65 -15.26 -19.49
CA LYS A 266 10.36 -15.92 -19.34
C LYS A 266 10.48 -17.05 -18.33
N PHE A 267 9.49 -17.13 -17.45
CA PHE A 267 9.38 -18.19 -16.47
C PHE A 267 7.92 -18.70 -16.41
N LYS A 268 7.74 -19.83 -15.75
CA LYS A 268 6.40 -20.35 -15.52
C LYS A 268 5.61 -19.35 -14.69
N ARG A 269 4.37 -19.05 -15.09
CA ARG A 269 3.48 -18.15 -14.33
C ARG A 269 3.52 -18.49 -12.85
N SER A 270 3.86 -17.50 -12.05
CA SER A 270 4.03 -17.58 -10.62
C SER A 270 2.91 -16.83 -9.92
N GLU A 271 2.50 -17.32 -8.77
CA GLU A 271 1.50 -16.65 -7.96
C GLU A 271 2.09 -15.42 -7.27
N SER A 272 3.37 -15.46 -6.93
CA SER A 272 4.12 -14.32 -6.43
C SER A 272 5.48 -14.23 -7.11
N VAL A 273 5.92 -13.01 -7.36
CA VAL A 273 7.26 -12.71 -7.85
C VAL A 273 7.79 -11.54 -7.03
N VAL A 274 8.89 -11.76 -6.34
CA VAL A 274 9.60 -10.73 -5.60
C VAL A 274 10.98 -10.49 -6.22
N SER A 275 11.50 -9.28 -6.09
CA SER A 275 12.75 -8.93 -6.74
C SER A 275 13.57 -7.94 -5.93
N THR A 276 14.88 -8.06 -6.03
CA THR A 276 15.85 -7.11 -5.48
C THR A 276 16.98 -6.88 -6.47
N TYR A 277 17.86 -5.96 -6.16
CA TYR A 277 19.02 -5.63 -6.99
C TYR A 277 20.32 -5.74 -6.20
N ASP A 278 21.25 -6.51 -6.72
CA ASP A 278 22.61 -6.63 -6.21
C ASP A 278 23.50 -5.57 -6.88
N GLU A 279 23.72 -4.47 -6.17
CA GLU A 279 24.56 -3.36 -6.67
C GLU A 279 26.00 -3.77 -6.90
N ALA A 280 26.52 -4.71 -6.10
CA ALA A 280 27.91 -5.13 -6.18
C ALA A 280 28.21 -5.91 -7.47
N SER A 281 27.24 -6.71 -7.93
CA SER A 281 27.40 -7.52 -9.15
C SER A 281 26.65 -6.97 -10.38
N GLY A 282 25.83 -5.92 -10.23
CA GLY A 282 25.00 -5.36 -11.30
C GLY A 282 23.92 -6.34 -11.77
N LYS A 283 23.30 -7.07 -10.85
CA LYS A 283 22.32 -8.10 -11.19
C LYS A 283 20.97 -7.86 -10.52
N TYR A 284 19.90 -8.10 -11.27
CA TYR A 284 18.57 -8.29 -10.69
C TYR A 284 18.43 -9.71 -10.17
N ILE A 285 17.94 -9.84 -8.95
CA ILE A 285 17.58 -11.13 -8.35
C ILE A 285 16.07 -11.21 -8.33
N ILE A 286 15.51 -12.21 -8.99
CA ILE A 286 14.06 -12.43 -9.09
C ILE A 286 13.74 -13.80 -8.50
N ALA A 287 12.85 -13.84 -7.53
CA ALA A 287 12.36 -15.08 -6.94
C ALA A 287 10.88 -15.28 -7.28
N THR A 288 10.56 -16.43 -7.85
CA THR A 288 9.22 -16.90 -8.16
C THR A 288 8.76 -17.88 -7.07
N ASP A 289 7.63 -18.56 -7.21
CA ASP A 289 7.16 -19.52 -6.19
C ASP A 289 8.17 -20.60 -5.80
N LYS A 290 9.13 -20.93 -6.69
CA LYS A 290 10.05 -22.07 -6.48
C LYS A 290 11.46 -21.86 -6.96
N THR A 291 11.72 -20.81 -7.70
CA THR A 291 12.98 -20.66 -8.43
C THR A 291 13.48 -19.22 -8.30
N MET A 292 14.76 -19.07 -8.11
CA MET A 292 15.44 -17.77 -8.07
C MET A 292 16.37 -17.63 -9.27
N PHE A 293 16.31 -16.47 -9.91
CA PHE A 293 17.11 -16.11 -11.08
C PHE A 293 17.99 -14.90 -10.76
N ALA A 294 19.23 -14.92 -11.24
CA ALA A 294 20.08 -13.74 -11.32
C ALA A 294 20.18 -13.30 -12.80
N ILE A 295 19.99 -12.01 -13.05
CA ILE A 295 19.92 -11.43 -14.40
C ILE A 295 20.92 -10.30 -14.49
N ASP A 296 21.83 -10.35 -15.46
CA ASP A 296 22.73 -9.25 -15.75
C ASP A 296 21.94 -8.04 -16.28
N GLU A 297 22.10 -6.89 -15.65
CA GLU A 297 21.32 -5.70 -15.99
C GLU A 297 21.57 -5.17 -17.41
N ASN A 298 22.78 -5.39 -17.97
CA ASN A 298 23.17 -4.83 -19.25
C ASN A 298 22.77 -5.72 -20.43
N THR A 299 22.91 -7.03 -20.26
CA THR A 299 22.70 -8.00 -21.34
C THR A 299 21.35 -8.69 -21.29
N GLY A 300 20.76 -8.79 -20.11
CA GLY A 300 19.58 -9.62 -19.86
C GLY A 300 19.90 -11.11 -19.83
N ASP A 301 21.19 -11.50 -19.82
CA ASP A 301 21.58 -12.88 -19.64
C ASP A 301 21.23 -13.30 -18.22
N PHE A 302 20.59 -14.44 -18.09
CA PHE A 302 20.10 -14.92 -16.81
C PHE A 302 20.54 -16.33 -16.50
N LYS A 303 20.63 -16.61 -15.22
CA LYS A 303 20.93 -17.94 -14.68
C LYS A 303 19.96 -18.23 -13.56
N GLU A 304 19.41 -19.45 -13.54
CA GLU A 304 18.77 -20.00 -12.34
C GLU A 304 19.89 -20.24 -11.30
N ILE A 305 19.76 -19.59 -10.13
CA ILE A 305 20.75 -19.69 -9.07
C ILE A 305 20.31 -20.58 -7.91
N ALA A 306 19.00 -20.65 -7.65
CA ALA A 306 18.44 -21.51 -6.62
C ALA A 306 17.07 -22.06 -7.00
N SER A 307 16.80 -23.29 -6.52
CA SER A 307 15.46 -23.83 -6.40
C SER A 307 15.16 -24.05 -4.92
N TYR A 308 13.97 -23.66 -4.47
CA TYR A 308 13.57 -23.74 -3.08
C TYR A 308 12.10 -24.13 -2.92
N LYS A 309 11.70 -24.44 -1.71
CA LYS A 309 10.32 -24.83 -1.41
C LYS A 309 9.94 -24.34 -0.02
N PHE A 310 9.01 -23.43 0.04
CA PHE A 310 8.41 -23.03 1.31
C PHE A 310 7.52 -24.13 1.89
N ASP A 311 7.58 -24.29 3.21
CA ASP A 311 6.68 -25.13 3.96
C ASP A 311 5.24 -24.61 3.87
N GLU A 312 4.28 -25.52 4.05
CA GLU A 312 2.83 -25.24 3.99
C GLU A 312 2.38 -24.60 2.65
N LYS A 313 3.16 -24.74 1.57
CA LYS A 313 2.88 -24.17 0.25
C LYS A 313 2.76 -22.63 0.27
N GLU A 314 3.49 -21.99 1.14
CA GLU A 314 3.60 -20.53 1.10
C GLU A 314 4.35 -20.08 -0.16
N ILE A 315 4.20 -18.82 -0.48
CA ILE A 315 4.81 -18.16 -1.63
C ILE A 315 5.70 -17.01 -1.14
N PRO A 316 6.72 -16.59 -1.90
CA PRO A 316 7.58 -15.50 -1.48
C PRO A 316 6.80 -14.20 -1.29
N THR A 317 7.10 -13.49 -0.23
CA THR A 317 6.52 -12.17 0.09
C THR A 317 7.53 -11.06 0.11
N ASP A 318 8.82 -11.39 0.33
CA ASP A 318 9.89 -10.42 0.39
C ASP A 318 11.24 -11.04 -0.01
N ILE A 319 12.11 -10.23 -0.62
CA ILE A 319 13.48 -10.57 -0.97
C ILE A 319 14.37 -9.34 -0.82
N GLU A 320 15.53 -9.50 -0.19
CA GLU A 320 16.50 -8.42 -0.03
C GLU A 320 17.96 -8.93 -0.10
N MET A 321 18.86 -8.02 -0.42
CA MET A 321 20.29 -8.28 -0.29
C MET A 321 20.74 -8.04 1.16
N ARG A 322 21.45 -9.01 1.73
CA ARG A 322 22.08 -8.95 3.08
C ARG A 322 23.59 -9.03 2.92
N GLY A 323 24.23 -7.89 2.68
CA GLY A 323 25.62 -7.89 2.22
C GLY A 323 25.74 -8.59 0.87
N SER A 324 26.52 -9.69 0.80
CA SER A 324 26.59 -10.52 -0.41
C SER A 324 25.55 -11.64 -0.45
N ASN A 325 24.75 -11.82 0.60
CA ASN A 325 23.77 -12.89 0.70
C ASN A 325 22.38 -12.42 0.25
N ILE A 326 21.51 -13.37 -0.09
CA ILE A 326 20.15 -13.14 -0.52
C ILE A 326 19.21 -13.68 0.55
N TYR A 327 18.47 -12.78 1.21
CA TYR A 327 17.40 -13.15 2.12
C TYR A 327 16.09 -13.25 1.35
N LEU A 328 15.34 -14.32 1.58
CA LEU A 328 14.04 -14.56 0.95
C LEU A 328 13.05 -15.04 2.00
N SER A 329 11.88 -14.45 2.08
CA SER A 329 10.89 -14.85 3.07
C SER A 329 9.48 -15.01 2.52
N SER A 330 8.68 -15.71 3.29
CA SER A 330 7.23 -15.77 3.22
C SER A 330 6.64 -15.38 4.60
N ASN A 331 5.34 -15.57 4.82
CA ASN A 331 4.75 -15.24 6.12
C ASN A 331 5.34 -16.04 7.29
N GLN A 332 5.83 -17.27 7.05
CA GLN A 332 6.28 -18.20 8.08
C GLN A 332 7.62 -18.87 7.77
N ASN A 333 8.17 -18.65 6.58
CA ASN A 333 9.46 -19.21 6.17
C ASN A 333 10.48 -18.10 5.96
N MET A 334 11.74 -18.41 6.28
CA MET A 334 12.90 -17.56 6.07
C MET A 334 14.02 -18.38 5.45
N TYR A 335 14.57 -17.91 4.35
CA TYR A 335 15.77 -18.44 3.72
C TYR A 335 16.87 -17.39 3.71
N LEU A 336 18.09 -17.84 3.87
CA LEU A 336 19.28 -17.08 3.48
C LEU A 336 20.09 -17.94 2.52
N PHE A 337 20.42 -17.35 1.37
CA PHE A 337 21.28 -17.96 0.35
C PHE A 337 22.55 -17.12 0.22
N ASP A 338 23.66 -17.74 -0.18
CA ASP A 338 24.81 -16.99 -0.66
C ASP A 338 24.52 -16.39 -2.07
N ASN A 339 25.45 -15.62 -2.60
CA ASN A 339 25.32 -14.97 -3.90
C ASN A 339 25.32 -15.96 -5.10
N GLU A 340 25.66 -17.21 -4.89
CA GLU A 340 25.61 -18.29 -5.88
C GLU A 340 24.30 -19.07 -5.78
N GLY A 341 23.46 -18.77 -4.78
CA GLY A 341 22.17 -19.40 -4.52
C GLY A 341 22.24 -20.66 -3.69
N LYS A 342 23.38 -20.94 -3.02
CA LYS A 342 23.49 -22.02 -2.07
C LYS A 342 22.83 -21.64 -0.76
N GLU A 343 21.95 -22.50 -0.25
CA GLU A 343 21.27 -22.32 1.03
C GLU A 343 22.27 -22.26 2.18
N ILE A 344 22.18 -21.19 3.00
CA ILE A 344 22.90 -21.03 4.26
C ILE A 344 22.02 -21.50 5.41
N TYR A 345 20.74 -21.09 5.43
CA TYR A 345 19.75 -21.62 6.34
C TYR A 345 18.32 -21.58 5.72
N HIS A 346 17.43 -22.42 6.24
CA HIS A 346 15.99 -22.37 6.07
C HIS A 346 15.33 -22.58 7.43
N GLU A 347 14.50 -21.60 7.82
CA GLU A 347 13.73 -21.66 9.06
C GLU A 347 12.25 -21.56 8.75
N TYR A 348 11.46 -22.39 9.42
CA TYR A 348 10.00 -22.40 9.30
C TYR A 348 9.34 -22.38 10.67
N TYR A 349 8.41 -21.46 10.88
CA TYR A 349 7.68 -21.27 12.12
C TYR A 349 6.19 -21.42 11.87
N LYS A 350 5.60 -22.49 12.41
CA LYS A 350 4.19 -22.82 12.15
C LYS A 350 3.22 -21.76 12.66
N SER A 351 2.37 -21.23 11.79
CA SER A 351 1.30 -20.29 12.17
C SER A 351 0.32 -20.89 13.18
N PRO A 352 -0.07 -20.18 14.23
CA PRO A 352 -1.01 -20.69 15.23
C PRO A 352 -2.44 -20.78 14.65
N GLY A 353 -2.86 -21.99 14.28
CA GLY A 353 -4.28 -22.35 14.19
C GLY A 353 -5.12 -21.75 13.05
N ILE A 354 -4.54 -21.33 11.93
CA ILE A 354 -5.32 -20.99 10.73
C ILE A 354 -5.68 -22.29 10.01
N SER A 355 -6.98 -22.51 9.79
CA SER A 355 -7.43 -23.68 9.02
C SER A 355 -6.86 -23.60 7.59
N THR A 356 -6.64 -24.77 6.96
CA THR A 356 -6.15 -24.88 5.57
C THR A 356 -6.97 -24.02 4.59
N PHE A 357 -8.23 -23.81 4.87
CA PHE A 357 -9.12 -22.97 4.07
C PHE A 357 -8.78 -21.45 4.20
N GLY A 358 -8.41 -20.99 5.39
CA GLY A 358 -7.94 -19.62 5.59
C GLY A 358 -6.59 -19.36 4.94
N LYS A 359 -5.71 -20.36 4.87
CA LYS A 359 -4.40 -20.27 4.22
C LYS A 359 -4.51 -20.15 2.69
N ILE A 360 -5.45 -20.87 2.08
CA ILE A 360 -5.71 -20.76 0.62
C ILE A 360 -6.25 -19.36 0.29
N ALA A 361 -7.14 -18.82 1.11
CA ALA A 361 -7.67 -17.48 0.91
C ALA A 361 -6.59 -16.40 1.11
N LEU A 362 -5.68 -16.58 2.07
CA LEU A 362 -4.56 -15.67 2.32
C LEU A 362 -3.48 -15.78 1.24
N GLY A 363 -3.20 -16.99 0.75
CA GLY A 363 -2.28 -17.22 -0.37
C GLY A 363 -2.80 -16.60 -1.66
N ALA A 364 -4.07 -16.81 -2.00
CA ALA A 364 -4.70 -16.19 -3.17
C ALA A 364 -4.73 -14.65 -3.09
N LEU A 365 -4.75 -14.09 -1.87
CA LEU A 365 -4.71 -12.66 -1.64
C LEU A 365 -3.28 -12.07 -1.74
N ALA A 366 -2.25 -12.83 -1.37
CA ALA A 366 -0.86 -12.38 -1.50
C ALA A 366 -0.40 -12.22 -2.96
N VAL A 367 -1.05 -12.93 -3.88
CA VAL A 367 -0.70 -12.97 -5.31
C VAL A 367 -1.24 -11.83 -6.12
N ALA A 368 -2.21 -11.18 -5.57
CA ALA A 368 -2.86 -10.10 -6.26
C ALA A 368 -2.25 -8.73 -5.93
N SER A 369 -1.00 -8.64 -5.45
CA SER A 369 -0.46 -7.47 -4.74
C SER A 369 -0.39 -6.15 -5.50
N THR A 370 -0.69 -6.10 -6.77
CA THR A 370 -0.67 -4.85 -7.55
C THR A 370 -1.97 -4.54 -8.31
N ALA A 371 -2.77 -5.56 -8.64
CA ALA A 371 -4.18 -5.37 -8.99
C ALA A 371 -4.98 -4.82 -7.82
N LEU A 372 -4.33 -4.73 -6.76
CA LEU A 372 -4.81 -4.80 -5.41
C LEU A 372 -4.83 -3.48 -4.69
N MET A 373 -4.37 -2.38 -5.26
CA MET A 373 -4.64 -1.13 -4.55
C MET A 373 -6.13 -0.79 -4.57
N ALA A 374 -6.79 -0.80 -5.70
CA ALA A 374 -8.26 -0.64 -5.72
C ALA A 374 -8.96 -1.88 -5.16
N HIS A 375 -8.42 -3.08 -5.38
CA HIS A 375 -8.95 -4.30 -4.81
C HIS A 375 -8.59 -4.43 -3.33
N GLU A 376 -7.41 -4.03 -2.88
CA GLU A 376 -7.03 -4.07 -1.47
C GLU A 376 -7.70 -2.96 -0.67
N ALA A 377 -7.89 -1.78 -1.21
CA ALA A 377 -8.76 -0.78 -0.58
C ALA A 377 -10.22 -1.29 -0.52
N ALA A 378 -10.70 -1.98 -1.56
CA ALA A 378 -12.00 -2.63 -1.54
C ALA A 378 -12.02 -3.85 -0.62
N VAL A 379 -10.96 -4.67 -0.59
CA VAL A 379 -10.80 -5.82 0.31
C VAL A 379 -10.57 -5.34 1.74
N ALA A 380 -9.80 -4.28 1.97
CA ALA A 380 -9.70 -3.64 3.27
C ALA A 380 -11.05 -3.10 3.72
N GLY A 381 -11.79 -2.41 2.84
CA GLY A 381 -13.14 -1.95 3.12
C GLY A 381 -14.12 -3.08 3.45
N ALA A 382 -14.09 -4.17 2.68
CA ALA A 382 -14.94 -5.35 2.88
C ALA A 382 -14.54 -6.19 4.11
N ASN A 383 -13.31 -6.04 4.60
CA ASN A 383 -12.78 -6.74 5.77
C ASN A 383 -12.71 -5.87 7.02
N LYS A 384 -13.38 -4.73 7.02
CA LYS A 384 -13.71 -3.98 8.23
C LYS A 384 -14.95 -4.63 8.88
N ASN A 385 -14.91 -4.82 10.19
CA ASN A 385 -16.11 -5.13 10.94
C ASN A 385 -17.01 -3.88 11.03
N TYR A 386 -18.23 -4.04 11.57
CA TYR A 386 -19.17 -2.92 11.75
C TYR A 386 -18.66 -1.79 12.67
N LEU A 387 -17.56 -2.00 13.37
CA LEU A 387 -16.86 -1.01 14.20
C LEU A 387 -15.73 -0.29 13.43
N GLY A 388 -15.55 -0.58 12.14
CA GLY A 388 -14.50 0.00 11.31
C GLY A 388 -13.12 -0.62 11.50
N GLN A 389 -13.01 -1.68 12.30
CA GLN A 389 -11.74 -2.37 12.54
C GLN A 389 -11.44 -3.34 11.40
N TYR A 390 -10.24 -3.29 10.90
CA TYR A 390 -9.75 -4.28 9.94
C TYR A 390 -9.56 -5.64 10.62
N ASN A 391 -10.04 -6.70 9.99
CA ASN A 391 -9.52 -8.02 10.31
C ASN A 391 -8.07 -8.12 9.76
N ARG A 392 -7.38 -9.24 10.04
CA ARG A 392 -5.98 -9.42 9.64
C ARG A 392 -5.75 -9.26 8.13
N VAL A 393 -6.73 -9.66 7.32
CA VAL A 393 -6.70 -9.53 5.85
C VAL A 393 -6.85 -8.06 5.45
N GLY A 394 -7.79 -7.35 6.07
CA GLY A 394 -8.00 -5.93 5.86
C GLY A 394 -6.81 -5.08 6.32
N ALA A 395 -6.19 -5.42 7.45
CA ALA A 395 -4.99 -4.73 7.93
C ALA A 395 -3.75 -4.98 7.06
N GLN A 396 -3.62 -6.17 6.47
CA GLN A 396 -2.56 -6.44 5.49
C GLN A 396 -2.82 -5.72 4.17
N ALA A 397 -4.06 -5.73 3.70
CA ALA A 397 -4.48 -5.01 2.51
C ALA A 397 -4.28 -3.50 2.69
N GLN A 398 -4.58 -2.94 3.86
CA GLN A 398 -4.35 -1.53 4.15
C GLN A 398 -2.85 -1.19 4.15
N ARG A 399 -2.00 -2.00 4.80
CA ARG A 399 -0.54 -1.79 4.75
C ARG A 399 0.02 -1.84 3.34
N ASN A 400 -0.49 -2.74 2.52
CA ASN A 400 -0.10 -2.81 1.12
C ASN A 400 -0.59 -1.57 0.37
N ALA A 401 -1.82 -1.13 0.61
CA ALA A 401 -2.34 0.12 0.05
C ALA A 401 -1.51 1.32 0.49
N ASP A 402 -1.17 1.45 1.78
CA ASP A 402 -0.36 2.53 2.33
C ASP A 402 1.08 2.52 1.78
N MET A 403 1.67 1.32 1.64
CA MET A 403 2.97 1.17 1.00
C MET A 403 2.92 1.62 -0.47
N PHE A 404 1.85 1.35 -1.17
CA PHE A 404 1.64 1.77 -2.54
C PHE A 404 1.21 3.25 -2.65
N GLU A 405 0.49 3.79 -1.68
CA GLU A 405 0.19 5.22 -1.60
C GLU A 405 1.48 6.03 -1.42
N GLY A 406 2.38 5.60 -0.55
CA GLY A 406 3.72 6.18 -0.43
C GLY A 406 4.56 6.05 -1.71
N ILE A 407 4.28 5.05 -2.57
CA ILE A 407 4.89 4.86 -3.88
C ILE A 407 4.21 5.77 -4.92
N ALA A 408 2.91 5.90 -4.88
CA ALA A 408 2.14 6.74 -5.81
C ALA A 408 2.47 8.23 -5.67
N THR A 409 2.80 8.68 -4.46
CA THR A 409 3.20 10.07 -4.19
C THR A 409 4.71 10.31 -4.32
N ALA A 410 5.51 9.25 -4.44
CA ALA A 410 6.95 9.40 -4.63
C ALA A 410 7.27 9.67 -6.10
N SER A 411 8.20 10.61 -6.37
CA SER A 411 8.76 10.76 -7.71
C SER A 411 9.35 9.44 -8.21
N PHE A 412 9.33 9.22 -9.53
CA PHE A 412 9.88 8.02 -10.14
C PHE A 412 11.36 7.76 -9.74
N SER A 413 12.14 8.83 -9.51
CA SER A 413 13.50 8.73 -8.98
C SER A 413 13.57 8.22 -7.53
N ALA A 414 12.60 8.55 -6.70
CA ALA A 414 12.49 8.02 -5.33
C ALA A 414 12.15 6.53 -5.34
N MET A 415 11.37 6.08 -6.32
CA MET A 415 11.09 4.65 -6.52
C MET A 415 12.28 3.86 -7.01
N ALA A 416 13.07 4.41 -7.93
CA ALA A 416 14.32 3.78 -8.34
C ALA A 416 15.27 3.61 -7.16
N LYS A 417 15.36 4.61 -6.29
CA LYS A 417 16.08 4.50 -5.02
C LYS A 417 15.47 3.44 -4.11
N ARG A 418 14.15 3.32 -4.02
CA ARG A 418 13.48 2.29 -3.20
C ARG A 418 13.67 0.88 -3.76
N PHE A 419 13.58 0.67 -5.06
CA PHE A 419 13.86 -0.62 -5.66
C PHE A 419 15.31 -1.06 -5.43
N ARG A 420 16.26 -0.13 -5.55
CA ARG A 420 17.68 -0.34 -5.23
C ARG A 420 17.97 -0.34 -3.74
N ALA A 421 17.16 0.36 -2.95
CA ALA A 421 17.23 0.47 -1.50
C ALA A 421 16.21 -0.41 -0.75
N SER A 422 15.55 -1.34 -1.42
CA SER A 422 14.78 -2.43 -0.76
C SER A 422 15.69 -3.29 0.13
N VAL A 423 16.92 -3.01 0.07
CA VAL A 423 18.05 -3.47 0.87
C VAL A 423 18.04 -2.93 2.29
N ALA A 424 17.38 -1.84 2.53
CA ALA A 424 17.57 -1.23 3.83
C ALA A 424 16.57 -1.85 4.78
N THR A 425 17.02 -2.76 5.56
CA THR A 425 17.20 -2.24 6.85
C THR A 425 16.39 -2.80 7.97
N LYS A 426 15.94 -4.06 7.86
CA LYS A 426 15.65 -4.64 9.16
C LYS A 426 16.44 -5.88 9.31
N ASP A 427 17.24 -5.83 10.37
CA ASP A 427 18.05 -6.98 10.75
C ASP A 427 17.18 -8.14 11.21
N SER A 428 15.88 -7.88 11.35
CA SER A 428 14.96 -8.82 11.98
C SER A 428 13.67 -9.03 11.20
N HIS A 429 13.15 -10.24 11.28
CA HIS A 429 11.83 -10.63 10.79
C HIS A 429 10.92 -10.91 11.98
N VAL A 430 9.72 -10.34 12.00
CA VAL A 430 8.76 -10.56 13.08
C VAL A 430 7.59 -11.38 12.57
N LEU A 431 7.32 -12.52 13.21
CA LEU A 431 6.22 -13.39 12.83
C LEU A 431 5.47 -13.95 14.05
N LEU A 432 4.21 -14.30 13.81
CA LEU A 432 3.35 -14.93 14.81
C LEU A 432 3.43 -16.44 14.69
N THR A 433 3.74 -17.12 15.79
CA THR A 433 3.85 -18.58 15.82
C THR A 433 3.33 -19.19 17.14
N LYS A 434 3.33 -20.51 17.21
CA LYS A 434 3.22 -21.25 18.47
C LYS A 434 4.59 -21.32 19.14
N THR A 435 4.64 -20.92 20.39
CA THR A 435 5.79 -21.05 21.25
C THR A 435 5.51 -22.06 22.36
N ASP A 436 6.53 -22.42 23.14
CA ASP A 436 6.35 -23.30 24.32
C ASP A 436 5.39 -22.69 25.35
N ASN A 437 5.29 -21.38 25.39
CA ASN A 437 4.44 -20.62 26.32
C ASN A 437 3.05 -20.26 25.77
N GLY A 438 2.71 -20.73 24.55
CA GLY A 438 1.42 -20.45 23.91
C GLY A 438 1.55 -19.91 22.51
N VAL A 439 0.89 -18.79 22.21
CA VAL A 439 1.05 -18.05 20.97
C VAL A 439 1.93 -16.83 21.23
N GLY A 440 2.89 -16.58 20.37
CA GLY A 440 3.82 -15.48 20.53
C GLY A 440 4.28 -14.87 19.22
N LEU A 441 4.72 -13.64 19.29
CA LEU A 441 5.46 -12.96 18.23
C LEU A 441 6.96 -13.23 18.46
N LEU A 442 7.61 -13.76 17.45
CA LEU A 442 9.07 -13.94 17.45
C LEU A 442 9.71 -12.85 16.61
N LYS A 443 10.75 -12.23 17.17
CA LYS A 443 11.74 -11.45 16.45
C LYS A 443 12.90 -12.34 16.10
N LEU A 444 13.24 -12.45 14.83
CA LEU A 444 14.24 -13.35 14.29
C LEU A 444 15.30 -12.56 13.53
N SER A 445 16.57 -12.87 13.73
CA SER A 445 17.64 -12.30 12.93
C SER A 445 17.57 -12.80 11.48
N LYS A 446 17.53 -11.91 10.53
CA LYS A 446 17.56 -12.24 9.09
C LYS A 446 18.92 -12.83 8.66
N ASP A 447 20.00 -12.47 9.34
CA ASP A 447 21.36 -12.95 9.02
C ASP A 447 21.63 -14.36 9.54
N THR A 448 20.96 -14.77 10.61
CA THR A 448 21.26 -16.05 11.28
C THR A 448 20.08 -17.00 11.41
N GLY A 449 18.84 -16.55 11.12
CA GLY A 449 17.61 -17.30 11.36
C GLY A 449 17.25 -17.49 12.84
N LYS A 450 18.05 -16.99 13.77
CA LYS A 450 17.89 -17.24 15.21
C LYS A 450 16.88 -16.29 15.85
N ILE A 451 16.17 -16.83 16.86
CA ILE A 451 15.27 -16.03 17.69
C ILE A 451 16.08 -15.05 18.54
N GLU A 452 15.79 -13.76 18.40
CA GLU A 452 16.36 -12.68 19.21
C GLU A 452 15.47 -12.33 20.40
N LYS A 453 14.14 -12.38 20.18
CA LYS A 453 13.17 -12.01 21.21
C LYS A 453 11.85 -12.75 20.98
N GLU A 454 11.19 -13.08 22.07
CA GLU A 454 9.84 -13.65 22.09
C GLU A 454 8.90 -12.74 22.90
N LEU A 455 7.75 -12.43 22.32
CA LEU A 455 6.66 -11.78 23.00
C LEU A 455 5.47 -12.74 23.05
N THR A 456 5.25 -13.36 24.21
CA THR A 456 4.09 -14.24 24.41
C THR A 456 2.79 -13.43 24.46
N THR A 457 1.82 -13.79 23.64
CA THR A 457 0.50 -13.19 23.65
C THR A 457 -0.50 -14.13 24.31
N LYS A 458 -1.51 -13.58 25.02
CA LYS A 458 -2.62 -14.37 25.57
C LYS A 458 -3.66 -14.70 24.51
N ASP A 459 -3.63 -13.99 23.39
CA ASP A 459 -4.58 -14.14 22.31
C ASP A 459 -4.04 -15.09 21.22
N LYS A 460 -4.88 -16.00 20.76
CA LYS A 460 -4.56 -16.89 19.61
C LYS A 460 -4.58 -16.19 18.27
N LYS A 461 -5.13 -14.99 18.20
CA LYS A 461 -5.24 -14.15 16.99
C LYS A 461 -4.99 -12.69 17.38
N PRO A 462 -3.76 -12.36 17.80
CA PRO A 462 -3.44 -11.01 18.22
C PRO A 462 -3.58 -10.03 17.04
N GLU A 463 -4.16 -8.88 17.32
CA GLU A 463 -4.11 -7.74 16.42
C GLU A 463 -2.82 -6.98 16.70
N TYR A 464 -1.97 -6.84 15.68
CA TYR A 464 -0.73 -6.10 15.80
C TYR A 464 -0.34 -5.45 14.46
N ILE A 465 0.40 -4.36 14.56
CA ILE A 465 1.01 -3.65 13.43
C ILE A 465 2.50 -3.50 13.74
N ILE A 466 3.33 -3.66 12.74
CA ILE A 466 4.76 -3.40 12.83
C ILE A 466 5.03 -2.12 12.05
N ASP A 467 5.56 -1.13 12.76
CA ASP A 467 6.13 0.06 12.15
C ASP A 467 7.56 -0.27 11.75
N GLU A 468 7.72 -0.45 10.48
CA GLU A 468 8.99 -0.84 9.93
C GLU A 468 9.98 0.31 9.78
N ILE A 469 9.59 1.53 9.95
CA ILE A 469 10.46 2.71 9.84
C ILE A 469 11.15 2.98 11.18
N ASP A 470 10.38 2.98 12.25
CA ASP A 470 10.84 3.37 13.59
C ASP A 470 11.07 2.16 14.53
N ASP A 471 10.95 0.92 14.05
CA ASP A 471 11.13 -0.34 14.77
C ASP A 471 10.19 -0.51 15.98
N TYR A 472 8.90 -0.17 15.79
CA TYR A 472 7.89 -0.37 16.81
C TYR A 472 6.90 -1.48 16.44
N LEU A 473 6.50 -2.25 17.43
CA LEU A 473 5.40 -3.20 17.38
C LEU A 473 4.25 -2.65 18.21
N TYR A 474 3.11 -2.41 17.58
CA TYR A 474 1.86 -2.05 18.22
C TYR A 474 1.00 -3.31 18.37
N TYR A 475 0.66 -3.66 19.58
CA TYR A 475 -0.13 -4.85 19.90
C TYR A 475 -1.38 -4.46 20.68
N VAL A 476 -2.56 -4.78 20.14
CA VAL A 476 -3.83 -4.59 20.84
C VAL A 476 -3.99 -5.75 21.82
N SER A 477 -3.64 -5.51 23.08
CA SER A 477 -3.68 -6.53 24.12
C SER A 477 -5.09 -6.82 24.63
N ASP A 478 -5.98 -5.84 24.54
CA ASP A 478 -7.41 -5.94 24.82
C ASP A 478 -8.17 -4.76 24.14
N SER A 479 -9.49 -4.71 24.33
CA SER A 479 -10.33 -3.67 23.70
C SER A 479 -10.04 -2.22 24.17
N GLN A 480 -9.13 -2.03 25.12
CA GLN A 480 -8.82 -0.72 25.72
C GLN A 480 -7.33 -0.43 25.79
N THR A 481 -6.48 -1.39 25.42
CA THR A 481 -5.03 -1.29 25.63
C THR A 481 -4.27 -1.62 24.35
N VAL A 482 -3.47 -0.66 23.90
CA VAL A 482 -2.44 -0.86 22.87
C VAL A 482 -1.09 -0.87 23.57
N SER A 483 -0.39 -1.99 23.49
CA SER A 483 0.99 -2.11 24.01
C SER A 483 1.98 -1.81 22.88
N ILE A 484 2.97 -0.98 23.17
CA ILE A 484 3.99 -0.56 22.22
C ILE A 484 5.31 -1.18 22.66
N PHE A 485 5.95 -1.85 21.73
CA PHE A 485 7.26 -2.47 21.97
C PHE A 485 8.24 -1.96 20.94
N LYS A 486 9.40 -1.52 21.38
CA LYS A 486 10.52 -1.31 20.48
C LYS A 486 11.13 -2.68 20.11
N ILE A 487 11.21 -2.96 18.83
CA ILE A 487 11.65 -4.24 18.28
C ILE A 487 13.03 -4.15 17.66
#